data_946383ce43f5d2636a67e722faf12f82
#
_entry.id   946383ce43f5d2636a67e722faf12f82
#
_cell.length_a   1.000
_cell.length_b   1.000
_cell.length_c   1.000
_cell.angle_alpha   90.00
_cell.angle_beta   90.00
_cell.angle_gamma   90.00
#
_symmetry.space_group_name_H-M   'P 1'
#
loop_
_entity.id
_entity.type
_entity.pdbx_description
1 polymer ?
#
loop_
_entity_poly.entity_id
_entity_poly.type
_entity_poly.pdbx_seq_one_letter_code
_entity_poly.pdbx_strand_id
1 'polypeptide(L)'
;MAVLDATPLLRMYARWRLGRLARQDAVAEQQRQLLRLVGSAAVTRFGRDHGFAKVASVDDYQTAVPLRRFEDFWQAYWQPSFPRLHDVTWPGTIPYFALSSGTSSGVTKHIPVSQAMVKANERAAIDLLVHHVANRPRSRIFGGRNFMLGGSAALKPLAPGILAGDLSGLAAGRVPWWARPRFFPNGPLAELADWETKTRLLARQSLQEDIRSMSGTPSWMLLFFEELQRLAPADARPLGTWYPHLEMLVHGGVSFAPYRSRFAELLAGSHAEAREVYPASEGFVAIADRGPDEGLRLLADNGLFFEFVPTDELASARPTRHWLGTAEIDLDYAVVVTSCAGLWSYILGDTVRFIDLHPPRLFVTGRSSYGLSAFGEHLTGEQIDRAVAAAAEAIGGHVIDYTVGPVFQGRGHHLYLVEFQPSVSAQQLAAFCHTVDSRLAAANADYAEHRKGDFGMDPPRAKAVAPGSFAAWMKARGKLGAQNKVPRVVADGAAFKDLCGTLSVS
;
A
#
# COMPACT_ATOMS: atom_id res chain seq x y z
N MET A 1 21.78 21.44 12.14
CA MET A 1 22.05 21.03 13.54
C MET A 1 22.17 19.52 13.58
N ALA A 2 23.24 18.98 14.18
CA ALA A 2 23.37 17.53 14.37
C ALA A 2 22.25 17.02 15.26
N VAL A 3 21.56 15.96 14.84
CA VAL A 3 20.50 15.30 15.61
C VAL A 3 21.15 14.40 16.64
N LEU A 4 20.79 14.52 17.92
CA LEU A 4 21.26 13.61 18.95
C LEU A 4 20.79 12.19 18.63
N ASP A 5 21.71 11.22 18.65
CA ASP A 5 21.37 9.81 18.39
C ASP A 5 20.53 9.22 19.52
N ALA A 6 19.24 9.01 19.26
CA ALA A 6 18.30 8.38 20.18
C ALA A 6 18.12 6.86 19.96
N THR A 7 18.93 6.25 19.09
CA THR A 7 18.87 4.80 18.82
C THR A 7 19.06 3.94 20.09
N PRO A 8 19.91 4.31 21.08
CA PRO A 8 19.98 3.55 22.33
C PRO A 8 18.64 3.44 23.09
N LEU A 9 17.84 4.52 23.10
CA LEU A 9 16.51 4.50 23.71
C LEU A 9 15.55 3.59 22.92
N LEU A 10 15.61 3.64 21.60
CA LEU A 10 14.85 2.73 20.75
C LEU A 10 15.22 1.27 21.00
N ARG A 11 16.50 0.95 21.18
CA ARG A 11 16.94 -0.43 21.50
C ARG A 11 16.42 -0.92 22.86
N MET A 12 16.37 -0.06 23.86
CA MET A 12 15.79 -0.40 25.16
C MET A 12 14.30 -0.72 25.03
N TYR A 13 13.56 0.13 24.31
CA TYR A 13 12.15 -0.11 24.00
C TYR A 13 11.97 -1.39 23.16
N ALA A 14 12.83 -1.63 22.17
CA ALA A 14 12.77 -2.79 21.30
C ALA A 14 12.90 -4.10 22.07
N ARG A 15 13.81 -4.20 23.04
CA ARG A 15 13.95 -5.39 23.91
C ARG A 15 12.64 -5.70 24.64
N TRP A 16 12.02 -4.69 25.21
CA TRP A 16 10.74 -4.84 25.91
C TRP A 16 9.63 -5.25 24.94
N ARG A 17 9.51 -4.54 23.79
CA ARG A 17 8.46 -4.78 22.80
C ARG A 17 8.57 -6.17 22.18
N LEU A 18 9.76 -6.58 21.77
CA LEU A 18 10.00 -7.91 21.21
C LEU A 18 9.72 -9.02 22.24
N GLY A 19 10.05 -8.82 23.50
CA GLY A 19 9.69 -9.75 24.56
C GLY A 19 8.17 -9.91 24.74
N ARG A 20 7.38 -8.86 24.47
CA ARG A 20 5.91 -8.96 24.41
C ARG A 20 5.45 -9.70 23.17
N LEU A 21 6.00 -9.32 22.00
CA LEU A 21 5.62 -9.92 20.70
C LEU A 21 5.96 -11.42 20.63
N ALA A 22 7.05 -11.84 21.28
CA ALA A 22 7.44 -13.25 21.33
C ALA A 22 6.48 -14.12 22.18
N ARG A 23 5.76 -13.52 23.13
CA ARG A 23 4.78 -14.19 23.99
C ARG A 23 3.33 -13.93 23.57
N GLN A 24 3.14 -13.22 22.48
CA GLN A 24 1.81 -12.86 22.01
C GLN A 24 1.11 -14.06 21.38
N ASP A 25 -0.01 -14.45 21.94
CA ASP A 25 -1.00 -15.28 21.29
C ASP A 25 -1.85 -14.36 20.39
N ALA A 26 -1.64 -14.45 19.08
CA ALA A 26 -2.28 -13.57 18.11
C ALA A 26 -3.79 -13.80 18.02
N VAL A 27 -4.24 -15.04 18.20
CA VAL A 27 -5.67 -15.40 18.18
C VAL A 27 -6.37 -14.77 19.38
N ALA A 28 -5.84 -15.02 20.60
CA ALA A 28 -6.39 -14.43 21.81
C ALA A 28 -6.33 -12.89 21.80
N GLU A 29 -5.27 -12.31 21.22
CA GLU A 29 -5.15 -10.85 21.08
C GLU A 29 -6.20 -10.27 20.13
N GLN A 30 -6.47 -10.92 19.00
CA GLN A 30 -7.48 -10.48 18.05
C GLN A 30 -8.90 -10.56 18.65
N GLN A 31 -9.20 -11.60 19.40
CA GLN A 31 -10.48 -11.69 20.12
C GLN A 31 -10.62 -10.57 21.15
N ARG A 32 -9.58 -10.33 21.96
CA ARG A 32 -9.55 -9.21 22.94
C ARG A 32 -9.69 -7.86 22.24
N GLN A 33 -9.03 -7.69 21.10
CA GLN A 33 -9.09 -6.47 20.29
C GLN A 33 -10.50 -6.22 19.78
N LEU A 34 -11.17 -7.23 19.23
CA LEU A 34 -12.56 -7.12 18.78
C LEU A 34 -13.48 -6.69 19.92
N LEU A 35 -13.46 -7.43 21.04
CA LEU A 35 -14.36 -7.14 22.16
C LEU A 35 -14.11 -5.74 22.76
N ARG A 36 -12.86 -5.27 22.76
CA ARG A 36 -12.53 -3.90 23.16
C ARG A 36 -13.11 -2.86 22.21
N LEU A 37 -13.01 -3.08 20.89
CA LEU A 37 -13.56 -2.19 19.88
C LEU A 37 -15.09 -2.11 20.00
N VAL A 38 -15.76 -3.26 20.06
CA VAL A 38 -17.21 -3.39 20.24
C VAL A 38 -17.67 -2.70 21.51
N GLY A 39 -17.02 -2.99 22.66
CA GLY A 39 -17.35 -2.38 23.95
C GLY A 39 -17.19 -0.86 23.93
N SER A 40 -16.11 -0.35 23.30
CA SER A 40 -15.90 1.10 23.15
C SER A 40 -16.99 1.78 22.33
N ALA A 41 -17.50 1.13 21.29
CA ALA A 41 -18.49 1.69 20.37
C ALA A 41 -19.94 1.35 20.72
N ALA A 42 -20.22 0.64 21.82
CA ALA A 42 -21.58 0.20 22.17
C ALA A 42 -22.60 1.34 22.30
N VAL A 43 -22.13 2.54 22.69
CA VAL A 43 -22.97 3.73 22.83
C VAL A 43 -23.16 4.54 21.54
N THR A 44 -22.46 4.20 20.47
CA THR A 44 -22.58 4.88 19.17
C THR A 44 -23.91 4.51 18.47
N ARG A 45 -24.28 5.27 17.44
CA ARG A 45 -25.45 4.93 16.60
C ARG A 45 -25.27 3.52 16.01
N PHE A 46 -24.12 3.24 15.39
CA PHE A 46 -23.81 1.94 14.80
C PHE A 46 -23.85 0.80 15.84
N GLY A 47 -23.26 1.03 17.01
CA GLY A 47 -23.25 0.02 18.09
C GLY A 47 -24.64 -0.33 18.62
N ARG A 48 -25.54 0.66 18.73
CA ARG A 48 -26.95 0.40 19.09
C ARG A 48 -27.70 -0.35 17.99
N ASP A 49 -27.53 0.07 16.73
CA ASP A 49 -28.20 -0.54 15.57
C ASP A 49 -27.81 -2.03 15.40
N HIS A 50 -26.59 -2.41 15.82
CA HIS A 50 -26.05 -3.77 15.72
C HIS A 50 -25.96 -4.51 17.07
N GLY A 51 -26.57 -3.98 18.13
CA GLY A 51 -26.66 -4.66 19.41
C GLY A 51 -25.33 -4.95 20.09
N PHE A 52 -24.33 -4.08 19.99
CA PHE A 52 -22.97 -4.28 20.51
C PHE A 52 -22.90 -4.61 21.99
N ALA A 53 -23.84 -4.15 22.78
CA ALA A 53 -23.93 -4.50 24.19
C ALA A 53 -24.15 -6.01 24.48
N LYS A 54 -24.53 -6.79 23.45
CA LYS A 54 -24.79 -8.24 23.53
C LYS A 54 -23.68 -9.08 22.91
N VAL A 55 -22.73 -8.48 22.23
CA VAL A 55 -21.64 -9.18 21.53
C VAL A 55 -20.60 -9.60 22.56
N ALA A 56 -20.38 -10.90 22.72
CA ALA A 56 -19.44 -11.50 23.66
C ALA A 56 -18.40 -12.40 22.97
N SER A 57 -18.57 -12.69 21.69
CA SER A 57 -17.67 -13.56 20.91
C SER A 57 -17.48 -13.01 19.48
N VAL A 58 -16.56 -13.63 18.73
CA VAL A 58 -16.38 -13.35 17.29
C VAL A 58 -17.63 -13.76 16.52
N ASP A 59 -18.23 -14.90 16.84
CA ASP A 59 -19.42 -15.42 16.17
C ASP A 59 -20.64 -14.51 16.39
N ASP A 60 -20.82 -13.98 17.62
CA ASP A 60 -21.87 -12.99 17.90
C ASP A 60 -21.67 -11.74 17.03
N TYR A 61 -20.42 -11.28 16.93
CA TYR A 61 -20.07 -10.11 16.12
C TYR A 61 -20.36 -10.35 14.65
N GLN A 62 -19.91 -11.47 14.08
CA GLN A 62 -20.12 -11.81 12.68
C GLN A 62 -21.59 -12.00 12.33
N THR A 63 -22.39 -12.47 13.27
CA THR A 63 -23.84 -12.58 13.14
C THR A 63 -24.52 -11.20 13.16
N ALA A 64 -24.07 -10.30 14.04
CA ALA A 64 -24.68 -8.99 14.22
C ALA A 64 -24.28 -7.95 13.16
N VAL A 65 -23.07 -8.09 12.58
CA VAL A 65 -22.48 -7.08 11.70
C VAL A 65 -22.23 -7.66 10.30
N PRO A 66 -23.00 -7.24 9.28
CA PRO A 66 -22.76 -7.67 7.90
C PRO A 66 -21.48 -7.05 7.32
N LEU A 67 -20.92 -7.70 6.30
CA LEU A 67 -19.85 -7.14 5.48
C LEU A 67 -20.33 -5.86 4.78
N ARG A 68 -19.47 -4.85 4.73
CA ARG A 68 -19.81 -3.54 4.17
C ARG A 68 -18.68 -2.99 3.31
N ARG A 69 -19.04 -2.20 2.32
CA ARG A 69 -18.14 -1.36 1.53
C ARG A 69 -18.25 0.10 1.97
N PHE A 70 -17.42 0.97 1.40
CA PHE A 70 -17.45 2.41 1.70
C PHE A 70 -18.82 3.02 1.45
N GLU A 71 -19.44 2.68 0.34
CA GLU A 71 -20.74 3.21 -0.09
C GLU A 71 -21.85 2.91 0.92
N ASP A 72 -21.82 1.71 1.53
CA ASP A 72 -22.79 1.30 2.55
C ASP A 72 -22.66 2.14 3.83
N PHE A 73 -21.41 2.40 4.26
CA PHE A 73 -21.15 3.30 5.39
C PHE A 73 -21.50 4.73 5.05
N TRP A 74 -21.15 5.19 3.86
CA TRP A 74 -21.41 6.56 3.43
C TRP A 74 -22.89 6.85 3.46
N GLN A 75 -23.70 6.05 2.79
CA GLN A 75 -25.14 6.25 2.68
C GLN A 75 -25.87 6.08 4.01
N ALA A 76 -25.58 5.02 4.76
CA ALA A 76 -26.33 4.68 5.95
C ALA A 76 -25.93 5.51 7.19
N TYR A 77 -24.66 5.88 7.32
CA TYR A 77 -24.13 6.43 8.56
C TYR A 77 -23.44 7.77 8.41
N TRP A 78 -22.55 7.96 7.39
CA TRP A 78 -21.66 9.11 7.41
C TRP A 78 -22.23 10.32 6.70
N GLN A 79 -22.80 10.17 5.51
CA GLN A 79 -23.33 11.29 4.70
C GLN A 79 -24.29 12.19 5.47
N PRO A 80 -25.26 11.69 6.28
CA PRO A 80 -26.19 12.54 7.00
C PRO A 80 -25.54 13.46 8.04
N SER A 81 -24.37 13.11 8.55
CA SER A 81 -23.65 13.82 9.61
C SER A 81 -22.31 14.42 9.15
N PHE A 82 -21.91 14.19 7.91
CA PHE A 82 -20.64 14.66 7.37
C PHE A 82 -20.58 16.17 7.31
N PRO A 83 -19.45 16.82 7.67
CA PRO A 83 -18.20 16.21 8.11
C PRO A 83 -18.10 15.93 9.62
N ARG A 84 -19.15 16.20 10.40
CA ARG A 84 -19.12 16.08 11.88
C ARG A 84 -19.68 14.74 12.33
N LEU A 85 -18.87 13.67 12.26
CA LEU A 85 -19.24 12.35 12.76
C LEU A 85 -19.01 12.32 14.28
N HIS A 86 -20.09 12.54 15.05
CA HIS A 86 -20.09 12.48 16.53
C HIS A 86 -20.93 11.31 16.99
N ASP A 87 -20.32 10.35 17.67
CA ASP A 87 -20.96 9.11 18.15
C ASP A 87 -21.72 8.31 17.06
N VAL A 88 -21.27 8.45 15.80
CA VAL A 88 -21.92 7.78 14.66
C VAL A 88 -21.45 6.32 14.58
N THR A 89 -20.21 6.09 14.16
CA THR A 89 -19.61 4.75 14.05
C THR A 89 -18.47 4.54 15.05
N TRP A 90 -17.96 5.61 15.66
CA TRP A 90 -16.93 5.59 16.71
C TRP A 90 -17.28 6.63 17.78
N PRO A 91 -16.90 6.40 19.05
CA PRO A 91 -17.19 7.36 20.13
C PRO A 91 -16.50 8.70 19.95
N GLY A 92 -17.21 9.76 20.29
CA GLY A 92 -16.75 11.15 20.17
C GLY A 92 -16.75 11.64 18.71
N THR A 93 -16.14 12.79 18.48
CA THR A 93 -16.05 13.37 17.14
C THR A 93 -14.81 12.84 16.40
N ILE A 94 -14.99 12.38 15.18
CA ILE A 94 -13.89 12.01 14.28
C ILE A 94 -13.15 13.28 13.86
N PRO A 95 -11.86 13.45 14.20
CA PRO A 95 -11.13 14.68 13.94
C PRO A 95 -10.48 14.73 12.55
N TYR A 96 -10.30 13.57 11.91
CA TYR A 96 -9.59 13.48 10.63
C TYR A 96 -10.29 12.57 9.63
N PHE A 97 -10.10 12.91 8.35
CA PHE A 97 -10.47 12.03 7.23
C PHE A 97 -9.26 11.82 6.34
N ALA A 98 -8.88 10.57 6.15
CA ALA A 98 -7.91 10.21 5.12
C ALA A 98 -8.59 10.21 3.75
N LEU A 99 -8.01 10.97 2.81
CA LEU A 99 -8.47 11.01 1.42
C LEU A 99 -7.90 9.81 0.68
N SER A 100 -8.77 8.94 0.18
CA SER A 100 -8.38 7.81 -0.65
C SER A 100 -8.96 7.96 -2.05
N SER A 101 -8.14 7.75 -3.08
CA SER A 101 -8.65 7.70 -4.46
C SER A 101 -9.49 6.45 -4.63
N GLY A 102 -10.80 6.59 -4.84
CA GLY A 102 -11.66 5.49 -5.24
C GLY A 102 -11.22 4.97 -6.60
N THR A 103 -10.56 3.80 -6.60
CA THR A 103 -9.99 3.20 -7.83
C THR A 103 -11.06 2.75 -8.83
N SER A 104 -12.27 2.43 -8.36
CA SER A 104 -13.37 1.93 -9.20
C SER A 104 -14.40 3.00 -9.60
N SER A 105 -14.61 4.04 -8.77
CA SER A 105 -15.66 5.04 -9.03
C SER A 105 -15.12 6.44 -9.37
N GLY A 106 -13.81 6.65 -9.28
CA GLY A 106 -13.19 7.98 -9.48
C GLY A 106 -13.51 9.01 -8.38
N VAL A 107 -14.38 8.67 -7.43
CA VAL A 107 -14.81 9.55 -6.34
C VAL A 107 -13.84 9.45 -5.16
N THR A 108 -13.40 10.58 -4.64
CA THR A 108 -12.54 10.64 -3.46
C THR A 108 -13.30 10.14 -2.23
N LYS A 109 -12.81 9.09 -1.59
CA LYS A 109 -13.37 8.56 -0.34
C LYS A 109 -12.80 9.30 0.86
N HIS A 110 -13.65 9.60 1.83
CA HIS A 110 -13.27 10.21 3.11
C HIS A 110 -13.30 9.12 4.20
N ILE A 111 -12.17 8.51 4.45
CA ILE A 111 -12.05 7.43 5.44
C ILE A 111 -11.85 8.05 6.83
N PRO A 112 -12.71 7.74 7.82
CA PRO A 112 -12.59 8.27 9.17
C PRO A 112 -11.27 7.84 9.84
N VAL A 113 -10.59 8.78 10.49
CA VAL A 113 -9.38 8.53 11.27
C VAL A 113 -9.55 9.12 12.67
N SER A 114 -9.67 8.28 13.67
CA SER A 114 -9.78 8.67 15.07
C SER A 114 -8.39 8.96 15.69
N GLN A 115 -8.38 9.57 16.86
CA GLN A 115 -7.13 9.72 17.64
C GLN A 115 -6.53 8.35 18.03
N ALA A 116 -7.36 7.33 18.25
CA ALA A 116 -6.89 5.98 18.54
C ALA A 116 -6.17 5.37 17.33
N MET A 117 -6.70 5.60 16.12
CA MET A 117 -6.08 5.15 14.87
C MET A 117 -4.74 5.84 14.61
N VAL A 118 -4.64 7.15 14.88
CA VAL A 118 -3.35 7.87 14.77
C VAL A 118 -2.29 7.20 15.65
N LYS A 119 -2.62 6.93 16.93
CA LYS A 119 -1.70 6.24 17.85
C LYS A 119 -1.37 4.81 17.42
N ALA A 120 -2.32 4.10 16.82
CA ALA A 120 -2.09 2.77 16.26
C ALA A 120 -1.09 2.81 15.10
N ASN A 121 -1.25 3.75 14.17
CA ASN A 121 -0.33 3.93 13.04
C ASN A 121 1.09 4.34 13.51
N GLU A 122 1.19 5.23 14.50
CA GLU A 122 2.47 5.60 15.13
C GLU A 122 3.18 4.38 15.73
N ARG A 123 2.43 3.51 16.42
CA ARG A 123 2.96 2.27 17.00
C ARG A 123 3.46 1.31 15.93
N ALA A 124 2.70 1.13 14.85
CA ALA A 124 3.11 0.30 13.74
C ALA A 124 4.43 0.76 13.10
N ALA A 125 4.58 2.08 12.89
CA ALA A 125 5.82 2.65 12.39
C ALA A 125 7.00 2.42 13.35
N ILE A 126 6.78 2.51 14.66
CA ILE A 126 7.80 2.21 15.68
C ILE A 126 8.11 0.71 15.70
N ASP A 127 7.13 -0.18 15.55
CA ASP A 127 7.36 -1.63 15.52
C ASP A 127 8.26 -2.03 14.33
N LEU A 128 8.13 -1.39 13.17
CA LEU A 128 9.06 -1.59 12.06
C LEU A 128 10.51 -1.25 12.47
N LEU A 129 10.71 -0.11 13.14
CA LEU A 129 12.02 0.30 13.64
C LEU A 129 12.54 -0.60 14.76
N VAL A 130 11.66 -1.16 15.58
CA VAL A 130 11.99 -2.16 16.62
C VAL A 130 12.62 -3.39 15.98
N HIS A 131 12.01 -3.93 14.93
CA HIS A 131 12.55 -5.07 14.20
C HIS A 131 13.85 -4.72 13.47
N HIS A 132 13.93 -3.53 12.87
CA HIS A 132 15.17 -3.06 12.23
C HIS A 132 16.35 -3.06 13.20
N VAL A 133 16.24 -2.40 14.37
CA VAL A 133 17.36 -2.32 15.32
C VAL A 133 17.69 -3.65 16.00
N ALA A 134 16.73 -4.58 16.06
CA ALA A 134 16.95 -5.94 16.54
C ALA A 134 17.80 -6.76 15.55
N ASN A 135 17.47 -6.65 14.27
CA ASN A 135 18.19 -7.34 13.20
C ASN A 135 19.54 -6.67 12.85
N ARG A 136 19.71 -5.39 13.25
CA ARG A 136 20.89 -4.55 12.95
C ARG A 136 21.47 -3.93 14.22
N PRO A 137 22.30 -4.67 14.99
CA PRO A 137 22.83 -4.19 16.28
C PRO A 137 23.69 -2.92 16.18
N ARG A 138 24.26 -2.64 14.99
CA ARG A 138 25.08 -1.43 14.72
C ARG A 138 24.27 -0.26 14.17
N SER A 139 22.97 -0.41 13.98
CA SER A 139 22.10 0.65 13.46
C SER A 139 22.19 1.92 14.31
N ARG A 140 22.13 3.05 13.65
CA ARG A 140 22.01 4.40 14.22
C ARG A 140 20.83 5.12 13.58
N ILE A 141 19.74 4.41 13.36
CA ILE A 141 18.56 4.89 12.60
C ILE A 141 17.99 6.23 13.14
N PHE A 142 18.13 6.50 14.44
CA PHE A 142 17.75 7.77 15.06
C PHE A 142 18.95 8.72 15.25
N GLY A 143 20.10 8.45 14.64
CA GLY A 143 21.26 9.35 14.61
C GLY A 143 21.18 10.44 13.55
N GLY A 144 20.19 10.36 12.64
CA GLY A 144 19.94 11.32 11.58
C GLY A 144 18.45 11.50 11.31
N ARG A 145 18.09 11.69 10.02
CA ARG A 145 16.70 11.99 9.61
C ARG A 145 16.02 10.83 8.91
N ASN A 146 14.72 10.76 9.13
CA ASN A 146 13.81 9.89 8.39
C ASN A 146 13.16 10.71 7.27
N PHE A 147 13.40 10.35 6.03
CA PHE A 147 12.87 11.00 4.86
C PHE A 147 11.54 10.36 4.45
N MET A 148 10.45 11.11 4.54
CA MET A 148 9.13 10.71 4.08
C MET A 148 8.86 11.31 2.70
N LEU A 149 9.01 10.53 1.64
CA LEU A 149 8.63 10.91 0.29
C LEU A 149 7.13 10.64 0.10
N GLY A 150 6.32 11.65 0.36
CA GLY A 150 4.86 11.57 0.29
C GLY A 150 4.26 12.78 -0.40
N GLY A 151 2.92 12.80 -0.50
CA GLY A 151 2.15 13.93 -1.00
C GLY A 151 2.31 15.19 -0.14
N SER A 152 1.41 16.13 -0.31
CA SER A 152 1.39 17.33 0.52
C SER A 152 1.01 17.00 1.97
N ALA A 153 1.77 17.55 2.92
CA ALA A 153 1.40 17.49 4.34
C ALA A 153 0.31 18.51 4.72
N ALA A 154 -0.13 19.34 3.78
CA ALA A 154 -1.20 20.32 4.01
C ALA A 154 -2.53 19.60 4.25
N LEU A 155 -3.15 19.90 5.38
CA LEU A 155 -4.48 19.39 5.73
C LEU A 155 -5.54 20.45 5.38
N LYS A 156 -6.62 20.01 4.75
CA LYS A 156 -7.76 20.86 4.38
C LYS A 156 -8.78 20.87 5.52
N PRO A 157 -9.18 22.05 6.04
CA PRO A 157 -10.26 22.13 7.01
C PRO A 157 -11.60 21.81 6.34
N LEU A 158 -12.34 20.86 6.89
CA LEU A 158 -13.72 20.53 6.50
C LEU A 158 -14.73 21.23 7.40
N ALA A 159 -14.40 21.38 8.70
CA ALA A 159 -15.16 22.11 9.70
C ALA A 159 -14.23 22.47 10.87
N PRO A 160 -14.66 23.33 11.83
CA PRO A 160 -13.86 23.59 13.02
C PRO A 160 -13.45 22.31 13.75
N GLY A 161 -12.12 22.10 13.86
CA GLY A 161 -11.53 20.91 14.50
C GLY A 161 -11.56 19.62 13.67
N ILE A 162 -11.98 19.67 12.39
CA ILE A 162 -12.06 18.52 11.49
C ILE A 162 -11.26 18.81 10.23
N LEU A 163 -10.27 17.94 9.97
CA LEU A 163 -9.31 18.10 8.88
C LEU A 163 -9.33 16.88 7.94
N ALA A 164 -9.04 17.10 6.67
CA ALA A 164 -8.85 16.04 5.71
C ALA A 164 -7.53 16.17 4.96
N GLY A 165 -6.93 15.06 4.58
CA GLY A 165 -5.69 15.04 3.81
C GLY A 165 -5.22 13.63 3.53
N ASP A 166 -4.08 13.51 2.88
CA ASP A 166 -3.44 12.22 2.66
C ASP A 166 -3.01 11.58 3.99
N LEU A 167 -2.97 10.26 4.06
CA LEU A 167 -2.53 9.56 5.27
C LEU A 167 -1.10 9.98 5.69
N SER A 168 -0.21 10.18 4.72
CA SER A 168 1.15 10.69 4.97
C SER A 168 1.13 12.12 5.54
N GLY A 169 0.23 12.98 5.06
CA GLY A 169 0.04 14.34 5.59
C GLY A 169 -0.50 14.33 7.01
N LEU A 170 -1.48 13.47 7.30
CA LEU A 170 -2.00 13.27 8.65
C LEU A 170 -0.90 12.79 9.61
N ALA A 171 -0.04 11.86 9.19
CA ALA A 171 1.09 11.38 9.97
C ALA A 171 2.13 12.49 10.22
N ALA A 172 2.51 13.23 9.18
CA ALA A 172 3.49 14.31 9.28
C ALA A 172 3.02 15.46 10.21
N GLY A 173 1.74 15.82 10.13
CA GLY A 173 1.15 16.86 11.00
C GLY A 173 1.08 16.50 12.49
N ARG A 174 1.25 15.21 12.83
CA ARG A 174 1.17 14.68 14.21
C ARG A 174 2.52 14.40 14.85
N VAL A 175 3.62 14.54 14.11
CA VAL A 175 4.96 14.35 14.67
C VAL A 175 5.16 15.28 15.87
N PRO A 176 5.45 14.76 17.08
CA PRO A 176 5.70 15.57 18.26
C PRO A 176 6.82 16.57 18.02
N TRP A 177 6.72 17.78 18.58
CA TRP A 177 7.68 18.87 18.33
C TRP A 177 9.13 18.46 18.59
N TRP A 178 9.39 17.62 19.60
CA TRP A 178 10.73 17.13 19.93
C TRP A 178 11.27 16.08 18.93
N ALA A 179 10.40 15.42 18.16
CA ALA A 179 10.75 14.45 17.13
C ALA A 179 10.89 15.08 15.73
N ARG A 180 10.27 16.26 15.50
CA ARG A 180 10.29 16.96 14.19
C ARG A 180 11.70 17.13 13.58
N PRO A 181 12.76 17.43 14.37
CA PRO A 181 14.11 17.52 13.78
C PRO A 181 14.62 16.22 13.15
N ARG A 182 13.99 15.07 13.46
CA ARG A 182 14.33 13.76 12.88
C ARG A 182 13.58 13.44 11.60
N PHE A 183 12.67 14.32 11.18
CA PHE A 183 11.89 14.11 9.96
C PHE A 183 12.31 15.10 8.87
N PHE A 184 12.33 14.59 7.65
CA PHE A 184 12.53 15.37 6.43
C PHE A 184 11.50 14.91 5.38
N PRO A 185 10.86 15.82 4.59
CA PRO A 185 10.90 17.28 4.79
C PRO A 185 10.09 17.70 6.02
N ASN A 186 10.29 18.94 6.43
CA ASN A 186 9.48 19.61 7.44
C ASN A 186 9.14 21.04 7.00
N GLY A 187 8.22 21.69 7.73
CA GLY A 187 7.78 23.06 7.45
C GLY A 187 7.18 23.21 6.04
N PRO A 188 7.34 24.38 5.42
CA PRO A 188 6.72 24.71 4.14
C PRO A 188 7.03 23.74 3.01
N LEU A 189 8.22 23.12 3.00
CA LEU A 189 8.59 22.13 1.98
C LEU A 189 7.72 20.88 2.06
N ALA A 190 7.31 20.45 3.26
CA ALA A 190 6.41 19.32 3.44
C ALA A 190 5.01 19.60 2.88
N GLU A 191 4.56 20.85 2.92
CA GLU A 191 3.21 21.29 2.55
C GLU A 191 3.06 21.56 1.04
N LEU A 192 4.15 21.65 0.28
CA LEU A 192 4.08 21.89 -1.16
C LEU A 192 3.19 20.85 -1.85
N ALA A 193 2.24 21.36 -2.64
CA ALA A 193 1.30 20.55 -3.42
C ALA A 193 1.84 20.20 -4.82
N ASP A 194 2.59 21.12 -5.43
CA ASP A 194 3.20 20.87 -6.74
C ASP A 194 4.33 19.84 -6.64
N TRP A 195 4.10 18.67 -7.18
CA TRP A 195 4.99 17.52 -7.06
C TRP A 195 6.36 17.74 -7.70
N GLU A 196 6.41 18.35 -8.88
CA GLU A 196 7.66 18.57 -9.60
C GLU A 196 8.58 19.54 -8.88
N THR A 197 8.02 20.68 -8.43
CA THR A 197 8.75 21.67 -7.63
C THR A 197 9.19 21.05 -6.31
N LYS A 198 8.27 20.32 -5.65
CA LYS A 198 8.57 19.63 -4.39
C LYS A 198 9.72 18.65 -4.55
N THR A 199 9.65 17.76 -5.54
CA THR A 199 10.67 16.72 -5.79
C THR A 199 12.03 17.33 -6.08
N ARG A 200 12.09 18.41 -6.87
CA ARG A 200 13.33 19.13 -7.18
C ARG A 200 13.95 19.77 -5.93
N LEU A 201 13.14 20.38 -5.08
CA LEU A 201 13.61 20.98 -3.83
C LEU A 201 14.03 19.92 -2.82
N LEU A 202 13.27 18.81 -2.71
CA LEU A 202 13.61 17.66 -1.88
C LEU A 202 14.97 17.06 -2.29
N ALA A 203 15.21 16.87 -3.60
CA ALA A 203 16.45 16.33 -4.10
C ALA A 203 17.65 17.20 -3.69
N ARG A 204 17.55 18.52 -3.86
CA ARG A 204 18.63 19.46 -3.46
C ARG A 204 18.87 19.48 -1.96
N GLN A 205 17.81 19.58 -1.17
CA GLN A 205 17.94 19.75 0.29
C GLN A 205 18.34 18.46 0.99
N SER A 206 17.84 17.28 0.52
CA SER A 206 18.14 16.00 1.12
C SER A 206 19.62 15.62 1.06
N LEU A 207 20.36 16.10 0.04
CA LEU A 207 21.80 15.89 -0.08
C LEU A 207 22.61 16.60 1.03
N GLN A 208 22.01 17.55 1.74
CA GLN A 208 22.63 18.28 2.85
C GLN A 208 22.25 17.69 4.21
N GLU A 209 21.44 16.60 4.22
CA GLU A 209 20.90 16.00 5.42
C GLU A 209 21.48 14.59 5.66
N ASP A 210 21.65 14.23 6.92
CA ASP A 210 22.03 12.86 7.31
C ASP A 210 20.80 11.94 7.25
N ILE A 211 20.45 11.48 6.04
CA ILE A 211 19.30 10.61 5.81
C ILE A 211 19.66 9.18 6.23
N ARG A 212 18.91 8.63 7.19
CA ARG A 212 19.06 7.29 7.74
C ARG A 212 17.98 6.31 7.27
N SER A 213 16.79 6.81 7.04
CA SER A 213 15.73 6.03 6.39
C SER A 213 14.99 6.86 5.38
N MET A 214 14.45 6.20 4.36
CA MET A 214 13.58 6.80 3.36
C MET A 214 12.33 5.95 3.23
N SER A 215 11.16 6.59 3.11
CA SER A 215 9.89 5.90 2.91
C SER A 215 9.10 6.52 1.77
N GLY A 216 8.42 5.69 0.98
CA GLY A 216 7.59 6.14 -0.13
C GLY A 216 7.03 4.99 -0.97
N THR A 217 6.23 5.31 -1.96
CA THR A 217 5.81 4.35 -2.98
C THR A 217 6.98 4.11 -3.95
N PRO A 218 7.25 2.88 -4.38
CA PRO A 218 8.40 2.55 -5.23
C PRO A 218 8.51 3.42 -6.49
N SER A 219 7.42 3.60 -7.25
CA SER A 219 7.42 4.43 -8.46
C SER A 219 7.79 5.89 -8.17
N TRP A 220 7.29 6.48 -7.07
CA TRP A 220 7.64 7.85 -6.69
C TRP A 220 9.09 7.97 -6.20
N MET A 221 9.61 6.96 -5.53
CA MET A 221 11.02 6.92 -5.16
C MET A 221 11.92 6.88 -6.40
N LEU A 222 11.58 6.10 -7.42
CA LEU A 222 12.34 6.07 -8.68
C LEU A 222 12.38 7.44 -9.36
N LEU A 223 11.24 8.12 -9.48
CA LEU A 223 11.19 9.49 -10.02
C LEU A 223 12.03 10.48 -9.20
N PHE A 224 12.03 10.33 -7.89
CA PHE A 224 12.88 11.15 -7.01
C PHE A 224 14.36 10.83 -7.23
N PHE A 225 14.75 9.56 -7.39
CA PHE A 225 16.15 9.17 -7.67
C PHE A 225 16.63 9.64 -9.04
N GLU A 226 15.75 9.72 -10.03
CA GLU A 226 16.08 10.36 -11.32
C GLU A 226 16.42 11.85 -11.16
N GLU A 227 15.67 12.57 -10.33
CA GLU A 227 15.96 13.98 -10.05
C GLU A 227 17.28 14.14 -9.28
N LEU A 228 17.60 13.24 -8.33
CA LEU A 228 18.91 13.19 -7.69
C LEU A 228 20.04 12.98 -8.71
N GLN A 229 19.86 12.06 -9.65
CA GLN A 229 20.84 11.74 -10.67
C GLN A 229 21.13 12.94 -11.60
N ARG A 230 20.10 13.78 -11.87
CA ARG A 230 20.29 15.02 -12.63
C ARG A 230 21.12 16.08 -11.89
N LEU A 231 21.11 16.05 -10.56
CA LEU A 231 21.86 17.00 -9.73
C LEU A 231 23.27 16.52 -9.38
N ALA A 232 23.52 15.22 -9.44
CA ALA A 232 24.79 14.60 -9.07
C ALA A 232 25.71 14.43 -10.27
N PRO A 233 27.04 14.39 -10.08
CA PRO A 233 27.98 14.02 -11.12
C PRO A 233 27.68 12.64 -11.72
N ALA A 234 28.01 12.45 -13.00
CA ALA A 234 27.67 11.24 -13.76
C ALA A 234 28.14 9.91 -13.15
N ASP A 235 29.12 9.95 -12.25
CA ASP A 235 29.75 8.78 -11.63
C ASP A 235 29.10 8.36 -10.30
N ALA A 236 28.22 9.17 -9.73
CA ALA A 236 27.56 8.91 -8.45
C ALA A 236 26.25 8.14 -8.65
N ARG A 237 26.34 6.82 -8.75
CA ARG A 237 25.16 6.00 -9.12
C ARG A 237 24.45 5.23 -7.99
N PRO A 238 25.13 4.68 -6.95
CA PRO A 238 24.40 4.02 -5.86
C PRO A 238 23.85 5.03 -4.85
N LEU A 239 22.71 4.72 -4.26
CA LEU A 239 22.12 5.52 -3.16
C LEU A 239 23.09 5.75 -2.00
N GLY A 240 23.97 4.79 -1.75
CA GLY A 240 25.04 4.94 -0.75
C GLY A 240 26.03 6.07 -1.00
N THR A 241 26.16 6.57 -2.23
CA THR A 241 26.99 7.76 -2.54
C THR A 241 26.28 9.04 -2.13
N TRP A 242 24.98 9.15 -2.36
CA TRP A 242 24.17 10.31 -1.97
C TRP A 242 23.85 10.30 -0.48
N TYR A 243 23.55 9.12 0.06
CA TYR A 243 23.16 8.92 1.45
C TYR A 243 24.02 7.83 2.09
N PRO A 244 25.27 8.15 2.46
CA PRO A 244 26.25 7.17 2.96
C PRO A 244 25.84 6.48 4.26
N HIS A 245 24.89 7.09 4.96
CA HIS A 245 24.38 6.57 6.23
C HIS A 245 22.95 5.99 6.11
N LEU A 246 22.42 5.83 4.90
CA LEU A 246 21.12 5.22 4.70
C LEU A 246 21.13 3.78 5.19
N GLU A 247 20.19 3.43 6.05
CA GLU A 247 20.06 2.11 6.65
C GLU A 247 18.81 1.36 6.17
N MET A 248 17.75 2.09 5.78
CA MET A 248 16.47 1.47 5.46
C MET A 248 15.70 2.25 4.39
N LEU A 249 15.18 1.52 3.40
CA LEU A 249 14.15 1.97 2.47
C LEU A 249 12.84 1.28 2.83
N VAL A 250 11.83 2.07 3.17
CA VAL A 250 10.48 1.57 3.48
C VAL A 250 9.57 1.80 2.30
N HIS A 251 8.99 0.74 1.79
CA HIS A 251 8.06 0.82 0.65
C HIS A 251 6.75 0.08 0.94
N GLY A 252 5.72 0.42 0.18
CA GLY A 252 4.43 -0.24 0.28
C GLY A 252 3.39 0.37 -0.63
N GLY A 253 2.20 -0.19 -0.57
CA GLY A 253 1.03 0.33 -1.26
C GLY A 253 0.92 -0.10 -2.74
N VAL A 254 1.93 -0.70 -3.34
CA VAL A 254 1.92 -1.40 -4.64
C VAL A 254 2.78 -2.65 -4.52
N SER A 255 2.57 -3.62 -5.40
CA SER A 255 3.48 -4.77 -5.52
C SER A 255 4.90 -4.29 -5.79
N PHE A 256 5.87 -4.81 -5.05
CA PHE A 256 7.27 -4.46 -5.21
C PHE A 256 7.98 -5.27 -6.29
N ALA A 257 7.39 -6.39 -6.72
CA ALA A 257 8.00 -7.32 -7.66
C ALA A 257 8.56 -6.65 -8.94
N PRO A 258 7.85 -5.75 -9.65
CA PRO A 258 8.35 -5.10 -10.86
C PRO A 258 9.54 -4.16 -10.62
N TYR A 259 9.74 -3.70 -9.39
CA TYR A 259 10.78 -2.72 -9.01
C TYR A 259 12.01 -3.35 -8.37
N ARG A 260 11.94 -4.61 -7.98
CA ARG A 260 12.93 -5.29 -7.15
C ARG A 260 14.34 -5.21 -7.72
N SER A 261 14.51 -5.56 -9.00
CA SER A 261 15.83 -5.53 -9.66
C SER A 261 16.44 -4.12 -9.65
N ARG A 262 15.61 -3.10 -9.96
CA ARG A 262 16.08 -1.71 -9.97
C ARG A 262 16.49 -1.22 -8.59
N PHE A 263 15.72 -1.55 -7.55
CA PHE A 263 16.09 -1.20 -6.17
C PHE A 263 17.33 -1.96 -5.69
N ALA A 264 17.51 -3.21 -6.09
CA ALA A 264 18.74 -3.96 -5.79
C ALA A 264 19.97 -3.29 -6.38
N GLU A 265 19.91 -2.79 -7.62
CA GLU A 265 21.01 -2.02 -8.23
C GLU A 265 21.27 -0.70 -7.49
N LEU A 266 20.21 0.05 -7.16
CA LEU A 266 20.33 1.32 -6.44
C LEU A 266 20.93 1.15 -5.04
N LEU A 267 20.66 0.02 -4.39
CA LEU A 267 21.19 -0.33 -3.06
C LEU A 267 22.55 -1.04 -3.13
N ALA A 268 23.03 -1.40 -4.32
CA ALA A 268 24.30 -2.12 -4.46
C ALA A 268 25.45 -1.35 -3.82
N GLY A 269 26.28 -2.06 -3.05
CA GLY A 269 27.40 -1.46 -2.31
C GLY A 269 27.03 -0.64 -1.08
N SER A 270 25.73 -0.44 -0.79
CA SER A 270 25.25 0.16 0.46
C SER A 270 24.93 -0.93 1.50
N HIS A 271 24.80 -0.52 2.76
CA HIS A 271 24.31 -1.40 3.84
C HIS A 271 22.82 -1.22 4.11
N ALA A 272 22.13 -0.42 3.30
CA ALA A 272 20.70 -0.20 3.43
C ALA A 272 19.89 -1.42 2.98
N GLU A 273 18.74 -1.61 3.61
CA GLU A 273 17.81 -2.69 3.28
C GLU A 273 16.45 -2.13 2.85
N ALA A 274 15.78 -2.83 1.95
CA ALA A 274 14.38 -2.56 1.63
C ALA A 274 13.46 -3.28 2.63
N ARG A 275 12.44 -2.57 3.13
CA ARG A 275 11.43 -3.10 4.05
C ARG A 275 10.05 -2.77 3.53
N GLU A 276 9.26 -3.79 3.36
CA GLU A 276 7.87 -3.65 2.95
C GLU A 276 6.96 -3.39 4.14
N VAL A 277 5.96 -2.54 3.92
CA VAL A 277 4.87 -2.27 4.87
C VAL A 277 3.53 -2.32 4.16
N TYR A 278 2.51 -2.72 4.89
CA TYR A 278 1.13 -2.71 4.41
C TYR A 278 0.28 -1.68 5.19
N PRO A 279 0.42 -0.39 4.86
CA PRO A 279 -0.45 0.65 5.37
C PRO A 279 -1.68 0.79 4.46
N ALA A 280 -2.84 1.01 5.06
CA ALA A 280 -4.04 1.41 4.36
C ALA A 280 -4.62 2.69 5.02
N SER A 281 -5.47 3.41 4.32
CA SER A 281 -6.19 4.57 4.90
C SER A 281 -7.06 4.14 6.09
N GLU A 282 -7.48 2.90 6.08
CA GLU A 282 -8.31 2.23 7.06
C GLU A 282 -7.54 1.74 8.29
N GLY A 283 -6.20 1.65 8.20
CA GLY A 283 -5.32 1.26 9.29
C GLY A 283 -4.05 0.56 8.83
N PHE A 284 -3.12 0.37 9.74
CA PHE A 284 -1.84 -0.27 9.45
C PHE A 284 -1.94 -1.78 9.70
N VAL A 285 -1.82 -2.59 8.65
CA VAL A 285 -2.14 -4.03 8.66
C VAL A 285 -0.94 -4.88 9.04
N ALA A 286 0.20 -4.70 8.35
CA ALA A 286 1.35 -5.59 8.50
C ALA A 286 2.68 -4.88 8.20
N ILE A 287 3.79 -5.46 8.67
CA ILE A 287 5.16 -4.95 8.49
C ILE A 287 6.15 -6.09 8.17
N ALA A 288 7.19 -5.81 7.40
CA ALA A 288 8.32 -6.72 7.23
C ALA A 288 9.21 -6.68 8.48
N ASP A 289 9.06 -7.68 9.36
CA ASP A 289 9.89 -7.86 10.56
C ASP A 289 11.14 -8.73 10.29
N ARG A 290 11.20 -9.41 9.14
CA ARG A 290 12.32 -10.22 8.65
C ARG A 290 12.80 -9.72 7.30
N GLY A 291 13.64 -10.50 6.63
CA GLY A 291 14.18 -10.21 5.31
C GLY A 291 13.12 -10.15 4.20
N PRO A 292 13.54 -9.78 2.98
CA PRO A 292 12.66 -9.81 1.83
C PRO A 292 12.16 -11.25 1.57
N ASP A 293 10.96 -11.37 1.04
CA ASP A 293 10.29 -12.65 0.69
C ASP A 293 9.93 -13.57 1.86
N GLU A 294 10.05 -13.10 3.10
CA GLU A 294 9.63 -13.86 4.29
C GLU A 294 8.21 -13.49 4.77
N GLY A 295 7.47 -12.75 3.96
CA GLY A 295 6.12 -12.26 4.27
C GLY A 295 6.10 -11.11 5.29
N LEU A 296 4.94 -10.50 5.42
CA LEU A 296 4.68 -9.41 6.35
C LEU A 296 4.04 -9.95 7.62
N ARG A 297 4.55 -9.59 8.77
CA ARG A 297 3.94 -9.90 10.06
C ARG A 297 2.67 -9.07 10.25
N LEU A 298 1.53 -9.74 10.46
CA LEU A 298 0.28 -9.09 10.81
C LEU A 298 0.37 -8.44 12.20
N LEU A 299 -0.14 -7.22 12.33
CA LEU A 299 -0.12 -6.45 13.58
C LEU A 299 -1.38 -6.76 14.40
N ALA A 300 -1.37 -7.85 15.15
CA ALA A 300 -2.55 -8.35 15.87
C ALA A 300 -3.04 -7.45 17.02
N ASP A 301 -2.19 -6.55 17.56
CA ASP A 301 -2.50 -5.68 18.72
C ASP A 301 -2.57 -4.18 18.37
N ASN A 302 -2.85 -3.84 17.11
CA ASN A 302 -2.71 -2.47 16.61
C ASN A 302 -4.04 -1.73 16.34
N GLY A 303 -5.07 -2.00 17.13
CA GLY A 303 -6.36 -1.27 17.01
C GLY A 303 -7.24 -1.75 15.85
N LEU A 304 -6.92 -2.89 15.25
CA LEU A 304 -7.65 -3.54 14.19
C LEU A 304 -8.02 -4.97 14.58
N PHE A 305 -9.21 -5.37 14.21
CA PHE A 305 -9.60 -6.77 14.13
C PHE A 305 -9.76 -7.15 12.67
N PHE A 306 -9.25 -8.33 12.31
CA PHE A 306 -9.21 -8.78 10.93
C PHE A 306 -10.12 -9.97 10.70
N GLU A 307 -10.86 -9.90 9.59
CA GLU A 307 -11.56 -11.05 9.01
C GLU A 307 -11.04 -11.29 7.61
N PHE A 308 -11.16 -12.52 7.15
CA PHE A 308 -10.61 -13.02 5.89
C PHE A 308 -11.69 -13.80 5.18
N VAL A 309 -12.11 -13.34 4.02
CA VAL A 309 -13.11 -13.99 3.19
C VAL A 309 -12.41 -14.63 2.00
N PRO A 310 -12.58 -15.94 1.74
CA PRO A 310 -12.05 -16.58 0.53
C PRO A 310 -12.45 -15.77 -0.70
N THR A 311 -11.50 -15.55 -1.62
CA THR A 311 -11.72 -14.62 -2.75
C THR A 311 -12.82 -15.08 -3.69
N ASP A 312 -13.02 -16.37 -3.85
CA ASP A 312 -14.09 -17.02 -4.63
C ASP A 312 -15.47 -16.90 -3.98
N GLU A 313 -15.53 -16.73 -2.64
CA GLU A 313 -16.77 -16.52 -1.91
C GLU A 313 -17.18 -15.05 -1.76
N LEU A 314 -16.33 -14.08 -2.12
CA LEU A 314 -16.57 -12.66 -1.84
C LEU A 314 -17.86 -12.11 -2.47
N ALA A 315 -18.34 -12.72 -3.54
CA ALA A 315 -19.61 -12.39 -4.21
C ALA A 315 -20.81 -13.17 -3.66
N SER A 316 -20.59 -14.13 -2.78
CA SER A 316 -21.64 -14.94 -2.17
C SER A 316 -22.53 -14.09 -1.26
N ALA A 317 -23.82 -14.42 -1.21
CA ALA A 317 -24.74 -13.79 -0.27
C ALA A 317 -24.41 -14.11 1.20
N ARG A 318 -23.70 -15.21 1.47
CA ARG A 318 -23.26 -15.65 2.79
C ARG A 318 -21.86 -16.23 2.69
N PRO A 319 -20.83 -15.39 2.53
CA PRO A 319 -19.47 -15.86 2.44
C PRO A 319 -18.97 -16.36 3.81
N THR A 320 -18.09 -17.32 3.81
CA THR A 320 -17.36 -17.74 5.01
C THR A 320 -16.46 -16.58 5.49
N ARG A 321 -16.53 -16.27 6.77
CA ARG A 321 -15.78 -15.16 7.39
C ARG A 321 -14.78 -15.74 8.37
N HIS A 322 -13.60 -16.07 7.86
CA HIS A 322 -12.49 -16.48 8.72
C HIS A 322 -11.94 -15.29 9.52
N TRP A 323 -11.26 -15.58 10.60
CA TRP A 323 -10.44 -14.68 11.38
C TRP A 323 -9.18 -15.43 11.80
N LEU A 324 -8.23 -14.85 12.56
CA LEU A 324 -6.98 -15.56 12.88
C LEU A 324 -7.17 -16.92 13.57
N GLY A 325 -8.28 -17.13 14.26
CA GLY A 325 -8.61 -18.41 14.89
C GLY A 325 -9.05 -19.51 13.92
N THR A 326 -9.40 -19.17 12.68
CA THR A 326 -9.92 -20.10 11.67
C THR A 326 -9.29 -19.90 10.29
N ALA A 327 -8.33 -18.98 10.15
CA ALA A 327 -7.62 -18.76 8.89
C ALA A 327 -6.72 -19.96 8.56
N GLU A 328 -6.54 -20.20 7.26
CA GLU A 328 -5.72 -21.27 6.71
C GLU A 328 -4.56 -20.66 5.92
N ILE A 329 -3.45 -21.40 5.84
CA ILE A 329 -2.31 -21.04 4.97
C ILE A 329 -2.61 -21.42 3.52
N ASP A 330 -1.91 -20.74 2.58
CA ASP A 330 -1.98 -21.00 1.13
C ASP A 330 -3.36 -20.77 0.48
N LEU A 331 -4.30 -20.13 1.20
CA LEU A 331 -5.59 -19.72 0.67
C LEU A 331 -5.61 -18.19 0.45
N ASP A 332 -6.16 -17.76 -0.69
CA ASP A 332 -6.32 -16.33 -1.01
C ASP A 332 -7.57 -15.75 -0.34
N TYR A 333 -7.37 -14.71 0.43
CA TYR A 333 -8.44 -14.03 1.16
C TYR A 333 -8.58 -12.57 0.78
N ALA A 334 -9.81 -12.10 0.65
CA ALA A 334 -10.12 -10.68 0.73
C ALA A 334 -10.06 -10.21 2.19
N VAL A 335 -9.33 -9.12 2.43
CA VAL A 335 -9.15 -8.55 3.78
C VAL A 335 -10.37 -7.74 4.16
N VAL A 336 -10.89 -8.01 5.36
CA VAL A 336 -11.97 -7.26 6.00
C VAL A 336 -11.46 -6.73 7.33
N VAL A 337 -11.72 -5.44 7.61
CA VAL A 337 -11.21 -4.78 8.80
C VAL A 337 -12.32 -4.20 9.67
N THR A 338 -12.14 -4.36 10.97
CA THR A 338 -12.86 -3.63 12.01
C THR A 338 -11.86 -2.78 12.75
N SER A 339 -12.10 -1.46 12.86
CA SER A 339 -11.06 -0.53 13.29
C SER A 339 -11.48 0.40 14.43
N CYS A 340 -10.47 0.86 15.18
CA CYS A 340 -10.62 1.91 16.18
C CYS A 340 -10.93 3.31 15.62
N ALA A 341 -11.38 3.39 14.37
CA ALA A 341 -11.90 4.60 13.72
C ALA A 341 -13.37 4.44 13.26
N GLY A 342 -14.02 3.32 13.60
CA GLY A 342 -15.44 3.11 13.31
C GLY A 342 -15.72 2.48 11.95
N LEU A 343 -14.77 1.73 11.41
CA LEU A 343 -15.02 0.76 10.35
C LEU A 343 -15.39 -0.57 11.00
N TRP A 344 -16.45 -1.22 10.52
CA TRP A 344 -17.00 -2.45 11.08
C TRP A 344 -17.24 -3.45 9.96
N SER A 345 -16.49 -4.56 9.97
CA SER A 345 -16.49 -5.58 8.91
C SER A 345 -16.40 -4.95 7.51
N TYR A 346 -15.47 -4.01 7.37
CA TYR A 346 -15.25 -3.24 6.14
C TYR A 346 -14.36 -4.01 5.17
N ILE A 347 -14.87 -4.28 3.97
CA ILE A 347 -14.10 -4.91 2.89
C ILE A 347 -13.08 -3.91 2.37
N LEU A 348 -11.79 -4.18 2.65
CA LEU A 348 -10.67 -3.30 2.30
C LEU A 348 -10.43 -3.24 0.79
N GLY A 349 -10.70 -4.33 0.11
CA GLY A 349 -10.50 -4.50 -1.33
C GLY A 349 -9.13 -5.06 -1.70
N ASP A 350 -8.26 -5.30 -0.74
CA ASP A 350 -6.97 -5.97 -0.95
C ASP A 350 -7.11 -7.47 -0.68
N THR A 351 -6.26 -8.26 -1.33
CA THR A 351 -6.18 -9.71 -1.13
C THR A 351 -4.84 -10.11 -0.53
N VAL A 352 -4.88 -11.14 0.33
CA VAL A 352 -3.70 -11.66 1.04
C VAL A 352 -3.72 -13.17 1.08
N ARG A 353 -2.53 -13.77 1.28
CA ARG A 353 -2.34 -15.20 1.53
C ARG A 353 -1.46 -15.38 2.74
N PHE A 354 -1.89 -16.20 3.70
CA PHE A 354 -1.06 -16.57 4.84
C PHE A 354 -0.01 -17.60 4.44
N ILE A 355 1.19 -17.42 4.97
CA ILE A 355 2.31 -18.37 4.85
C ILE A 355 2.70 -18.93 6.22
N ASP A 356 2.25 -18.32 7.30
CA ASP A 356 2.45 -18.75 8.69
C ASP A 356 1.35 -18.14 9.56
N LEU A 357 0.95 -18.83 10.61
CA LEU A 357 -0.03 -18.36 11.58
C LEU A 357 0.59 -18.13 12.98
N HIS A 358 1.87 -18.51 13.18
CA HIS A 358 2.53 -18.44 14.50
C HIS A 358 3.98 -17.92 14.42
N PRO A 359 4.21 -16.61 14.35
CA PRO A 359 3.26 -15.48 14.27
C PRO A 359 2.62 -15.35 12.90
N PRO A 360 1.41 -14.77 12.81
CA PRO A 360 0.71 -14.66 11.53
C PRO A 360 1.49 -13.80 10.53
N ARG A 361 1.76 -14.38 9.37
CA ARG A 361 2.50 -13.78 8.27
C ARG A 361 1.76 -13.97 6.97
N LEU A 362 1.76 -12.94 6.14
CA LEU A 362 1.04 -12.93 4.89
C LEU A 362 1.86 -12.26 3.77
N PHE A 363 1.50 -12.58 2.54
CA PHE A 363 1.80 -11.77 1.36
C PHE A 363 0.55 -11.02 0.94
N VAL A 364 0.75 -9.80 0.43
CA VAL A 364 -0.30 -9.07 -0.29
C VAL A 364 -0.32 -9.61 -1.72
N THR A 365 -1.42 -10.25 -2.10
CA THR A 365 -1.57 -10.92 -3.40
C THR A 365 -2.25 -10.05 -4.46
N GLY A 366 -2.77 -8.88 -4.07
CA GLY A 366 -3.33 -7.92 -5.01
C GLY A 366 -4.56 -7.21 -4.48
N ARG A 367 -5.51 -6.98 -5.38
CA ARG A 367 -6.81 -6.38 -5.05
C ARG A 367 -7.95 -7.22 -5.58
N SER A 368 -9.01 -7.34 -4.82
CA SER A 368 -10.23 -8.04 -5.23
C SER A 368 -10.93 -7.41 -6.46
N SER A 369 -10.59 -6.14 -6.76
CA SER A 369 -11.05 -5.40 -7.96
C SER A 369 -10.03 -5.41 -9.10
N TYR A 370 -8.83 -5.96 -8.90
CA TYR A 370 -7.77 -6.02 -9.91
C TYR A 370 -7.67 -7.44 -10.50
N GLY A 371 -8.79 -7.99 -10.86
CA GLY A 371 -8.85 -9.15 -11.71
C GLY A 371 -9.03 -8.76 -13.17
N LEU A 372 -8.34 -9.42 -14.07
CA LEU A 372 -8.58 -9.34 -15.50
C LEU A 372 -9.23 -10.64 -15.94
N SER A 373 -10.49 -10.55 -16.28
CA SER A 373 -11.32 -11.71 -16.68
C SER A 373 -12.23 -11.34 -17.83
N ALA A 374 -11.72 -10.54 -18.75
CA ALA A 374 -12.48 -10.01 -19.89
C ALA A 374 -12.84 -11.11 -20.90
N PHE A 375 -12.10 -12.21 -20.90
CA PHE A 375 -12.26 -13.36 -21.80
C PHE A 375 -12.54 -14.66 -21.03
N GLY A 376 -12.69 -14.62 -19.70
CA GLY A 376 -12.89 -15.79 -18.83
C GLY A 376 -11.62 -16.34 -18.19
N GLU A 377 -10.51 -15.63 -18.33
CA GLU A 377 -9.17 -16.06 -17.91
C GLU A 377 -8.86 -15.90 -16.40
N HIS A 378 -9.70 -15.21 -15.65
CA HIS A 378 -9.64 -15.02 -14.18
C HIS A 378 -8.24 -14.71 -13.60
N LEU A 379 -7.48 -13.82 -14.27
CA LEU A 379 -6.15 -13.42 -13.81
C LEU A 379 -6.23 -12.53 -12.57
N THR A 380 -5.38 -12.83 -11.57
CA THR A 380 -5.20 -11.95 -10.41
C THR A 380 -4.13 -10.89 -10.65
N GLY A 381 -4.19 -9.79 -9.91
CA GLY A 381 -3.17 -8.74 -9.96
C GLY A 381 -1.77 -9.27 -9.64
N GLU A 382 -1.63 -10.21 -8.69
CA GLU A 382 -0.36 -10.85 -8.34
C GLU A 382 0.24 -11.63 -9.52
N GLN A 383 -0.58 -12.42 -10.22
CA GLN A 383 -0.12 -13.18 -11.39
C GLN A 383 0.41 -12.24 -12.48
N ILE A 384 -0.31 -11.13 -12.72
CA ILE A 384 0.09 -10.11 -13.68
C ILE A 384 1.40 -9.43 -13.25
N ASP A 385 1.50 -8.96 -11.99
CA ASP A 385 2.70 -8.30 -11.46
C ASP A 385 3.94 -9.19 -11.55
N ARG A 386 3.81 -10.48 -11.19
CA ARG A 386 4.90 -11.45 -11.29
C ARG A 386 5.32 -11.74 -12.73
N ALA A 387 4.35 -11.85 -13.65
CA ALA A 387 4.63 -12.06 -15.06
C ALA A 387 5.36 -10.87 -15.67
N VAL A 388 4.92 -9.64 -15.38
CA VAL A 388 5.57 -8.40 -15.82
C VAL A 388 6.99 -8.29 -15.26
N ALA A 389 7.18 -8.58 -13.96
CA ALA A 389 8.51 -8.55 -13.35
C ALA A 389 9.48 -9.53 -14.01
N ALA A 390 9.07 -10.79 -14.18
CA ALA A 390 9.89 -11.81 -14.84
C ALA A 390 10.20 -11.47 -16.31
N ALA A 391 9.23 -10.86 -17.03
CA ALA A 391 9.41 -10.46 -18.41
C ALA A 391 10.39 -9.27 -18.53
N ALA A 392 10.33 -8.30 -17.63
CA ALA A 392 11.27 -7.18 -17.59
C ALA A 392 12.69 -7.67 -17.31
N GLU A 393 12.87 -8.57 -16.35
CA GLU A 393 14.16 -9.18 -16.03
C GLU A 393 14.73 -9.93 -17.22
N ALA A 394 13.92 -10.73 -17.92
CA ALA A 394 14.34 -11.52 -19.09
C ALA A 394 14.89 -10.68 -20.25
N ILE A 395 14.44 -9.44 -20.39
CA ILE A 395 14.91 -8.51 -21.43
C ILE A 395 15.98 -7.53 -20.94
N GLY A 396 16.42 -7.64 -19.67
CA GLY A 396 17.36 -6.71 -19.04
C GLY A 396 16.82 -5.28 -18.91
N GLY A 397 15.50 -5.11 -18.83
CA GLY A 397 14.81 -3.84 -18.69
C GLY A 397 14.25 -3.65 -17.27
N HIS A 398 14.01 -2.39 -16.88
CA HIS A 398 13.31 -2.06 -15.64
C HIS A 398 11.97 -1.41 -15.96
N VAL A 399 10.93 -1.82 -15.26
CA VAL A 399 9.61 -1.18 -15.34
C VAL A 399 9.57 -0.01 -14.36
N ILE A 400 9.29 1.17 -14.89
CA ILE A 400 9.00 2.36 -14.07
C ILE A 400 7.55 2.32 -13.60
N ASP A 401 6.63 2.10 -14.55
CA ASP A 401 5.23 1.89 -14.26
C ASP A 401 4.55 1.13 -15.42
N TYR A 402 3.37 0.55 -15.18
CA TYR A 402 2.60 -0.11 -16.22
C TYR A 402 1.11 -0.14 -15.89
N THR A 403 0.32 -0.39 -16.93
CA THR A 403 -1.10 -0.72 -16.84
C THR A 403 -1.46 -1.76 -17.89
N VAL A 404 -2.46 -2.59 -17.61
CA VAL A 404 -2.98 -3.58 -18.54
C VAL A 404 -4.49 -3.52 -18.59
N GLY A 405 -5.04 -3.77 -19.77
CA GLY A 405 -6.48 -3.90 -19.97
C GLY A 405 -6.83 -4.70 -21.22
N PRO A 406 -8.11 -5.02 -21.41
CA PRO A 406 -8.58 -5.81 -22.54
C PRO A 406 -8.75 -4.97 -23.79
N VAL A 407 -8.41 -5.57 -24.93
CA VAL A 407 -8.71 -5.04 -26.27
C VAL A 407 -9.59 -6.05 -27.00
N PHE A 408 -10.82 -5.66 -27.36
CA PHE A 408 -11.84 -6.53 -27.95
C PHE A 408 -11.78 -6.55 -29.49
N GLN A 409 -10.59 -6.49 -30.09
CA GLN A 409 -10.39 -6.63 -31.53
C GLN A 409 -10.03 -8.08 -31.87
N GLY A 410 -10.67 -8.65 -32.89
CA GLY A 410 -10.47 -10.05 -33.26
C GLY A 410 -11.01 -10.98 -32.17
N ARG A 411 -10.18 -11.92 -31.70
CA ARG A 411 -10.50 -12.78 -30.55
C ARG A 411 -10.27 -12.10 -29.22
N GLY A 412 -9.76 -10.89 -29.23
CA GLY A 412 -9.39 -10.13 -28.06
C GLY A 412 -8.02 -10.50 -27.51
N HIS A 413 -7.39 -9.57 -26.81
CA HIS A 413 -6.09 -9.75 -26.17
C HIS A 413 -5.90 -8.77 -25.02
N HIS A 414 -4.96 -9.06 -24.15
CA HIS A 414 -4.48 -8.10 -23.17
C HIS A 414 -3.45 -7.19 -23.80
N LEU A 415 -3.61 -5.87 -23.58
CA LEU A 415 -2.61 -4.88 -23.97
C LEU A 415 -1.94 -4.30 -22.74
N TYR A 416 -0.64 -4.44 -22.66
CA TYR A 416 0.22 -3.85 -21.64
C TYR A 416 0.79 -2.54 -22.16
N LEU A 417 0.57 -1.44 -21.43
CA LEU A 417 1.27 -0.18 -21.62
C LEU A 417 2.36 -0.12 -20.56
N VAL A 418 3.61 -0.05 -20.97
CA VAL A 418 4.74 -0.18 -20.04
C VAL A 418 5.74 0.94 -20.26
N GLU A 419 6.11 1.62 -19.21
CA GLU A 419 7.21 2.59 -19.17
C GLU A 419 8.48 1.88 -18.71
N PHE A 420 9.46 1.79 -19.62
CA PHE A 420 10.73 1.11 -19.38
C PHE A 420 11.87 2.10 -19.19
N GLN A 421 12.86 1.68 -18.38
CA GLN A 421 14.14 2.34 -18.25
C GLN A 421 15.30 1.32 -18.18
N PRO A 422 16.26 1.35 -19.13
CA PRO A 422 16.28 2.18 -20.36
C PRO A 422 15.16 1.78 -21.33
N SER A 423 14.97 2.59 -22.38
CA SER A 423 14.02 2.27 -23.46
C SER A 423 14.39 0.94 -24.11
N VAL A 424 13.38 0.17 -24.48
CA VAL A 424 13.53 -1.17 -25.05
C VAL A 424 13.30 -1.16 -26.56
N SER A 425 13.99 -2.05 -27.27
CA SER A 425 13.80 -2.27 -28.71
C SER A 425 12.52 -3.05 -29.00
N ALA A 426 12.07 -3.05 -30.25
CA ALA A 426 10.92 -3.84 -30.70
C ALA A 426 11.13 -5.36 -30.46
N GLN A 427 12.36 -5.87 -30.62
CA GLN A 427 12.69 -7.26 -30.34
C GLN A 427 12.58 -7.60 -28.84
N GLN A 428 13.06 -6.72 -27.98
CA GLN A 428 12.91 -6.86 -26.52
C GLN A 428 11.44 -6.81 -26.11
N LEU A 429 10.64 -5.92 -26.72
CA LEU A 429 9.21 -5.83 -26.44
C LEU A 429 8.46 -7.10 -26.86
N ALA A 430 8.81 -7.72 -27.98
CA ALA A 430 8.26 -9.00 -28.39
C ALA A 430 8.64 -10.13 -27.41
N ALA A 431 9.90 -10.17 -26.96
CA ALA A 431 10.37 -11.11 -25.95
C ALA A 431 9.65 -10.91 -24.60
N PHE A 432 9.41 -9.67 -24.22
CA PHE A 432 8.61 -9.32 -23.04
C PHE A 432 7.20 -9.93 -23.14
N CYS A 433 6.48 -9.71 -24.24
CA CYS A 433 5.13 -10.27 -24.44
C CYS A 433 5.13 -11.80 -24.35
N HIS A 434 6.10 -12.45 -25.00
CA HIS A 434 6.24 -13.91 -24.95
C HIS A 434 6.46 -14.43 -23.53
N THR A 435 7.30 -13.75 -22.77
CA THR A 435 7.58 -14.12 -21.37
C THR A 435 6.34 -13.91 -20.48
N VAL A 436 5.61 -12.78 -20.64
CA VAL A 436 4.33 -12.54 -19.95
C VAL A 436 3.36 -13.68 -20.24
N ASP A 437 3.15 -14.03 -21.51
CA ASP A 437 2.23 -15.10 -21.93
C ASP A 437 2.58 -16.43 -21.27
N SER A 438 3.86 -16.84 -21.36
CA SER A 438 4.35 -18.08 -20.79
C SER A 438 4.20 -18.15 -19.28
N ARG A 439 4.50 -17.03 -18.58
CA ARG A 439 4.39 -16.95 -17.11
C ARG A 439 2.94 -17.00 -16.64
N LEU A 440 2.05 -16.31 -17.33
CA LEU A 440 0.62 -16.33 -17.02
C LEU A 440 0.03 -17.73 -17.27
N ALA A 441 0.34 -18.36 -18.40
CA ALA A 441 -0.12 -19.72 -18.70
C ALA A 441 0.39 -20.75 -17.69
N ALA A 442 1.62 -20.59 -17.18
CA ALA A 442 2.15 -21.47 -16.13
C ALA A 442 1.50 -21.24 -14.76
N ALA A 443 1.01 -20.04 -14.48
CA ALA A 443 0.45 -19.65 -13.18
C ALA A 443 -1.08 -19.74 -13.09
N ASN A 444 -1.78 -19.87 -14.23
CA ASN A 444 -3.24 -19.85 -14.27
C ASN A 444 -3.77 -20.81 -15.34
N ALA A 445 -4.52 -21.80 -14.89
CA ALA A 445 -5.04 -22.85 -15.77
C ALA A 445 -6.13 -22.32 -16.73
N ASP A 446 -6.99 -21.41 -16.28
CA ASP A 446 -8.03 -20.82 -17.13
C ASP A 446 -7.40 -19.97 -18.26
N TYR A 447 -6.38 -19.18 -17.92
CA TYR A 447 -5.60 -18.46 -18.92
C TYR A 447 -4.95 -19.41 -19.93
N ALA A 448 -4.30 -20.49 -19.44
CA ALA A 448 -3.66 -21.47 -20.30
C ALA A 448 -4.66 -22.12 -21.27
N GLU A 449 -5.87 -22.49 -20.82
CA GLU A 449 -6.91 -23.05 -21.68
C GLU A 449 -7.40 -22.02 -22.72
N HIS A 450 -7.62 -20.76 -22.35
CA HIS A 450 -8.02 -19.71 -23.28
C HIS A 450 -6.93 -19.38 -24.32
N ARG A 451 -5.66 -19.59 -23.95
CA ARG A 451 -4.51 -19.41 -24.86
C ARG A 451 -4.24 -20.63 -25.76
N LYS A 452 -4.82 -21.79 -25.45
CA LYS A 452 -4.54 -23.04 -26.15
C LYS A 452 -4.98 -22.96 -27.62
N GLY A 453 -3.99 -23.06 -28.52
CA GLY A 453 -4.24 -22.93 -29.96
C GLY A 453 -4.79 -21.56 -30.39
N ASP A 454 -4.63 -20.56 -29.56
CA ASP A 454 -5.18 -19.20 -29.74
C ASP A 454 -6.72 -19.19 -29.96
N PHE A 455 -7.43 -20.18 -29.41
CA PHE A 455 -8.85 -20.34 -29.68
C PHE A 455 -9.72 -19.34 -28.91
N GLY A 456 -9.41 -19.08 -27.65
CA GLY A 456 -10.20 -18.20 -26.78
C GLY A 456 -9.75 -16.73 -26.82
N MET A 457 -8.45 -16.49 -26.94
CA MET A 457 -7.87 -15.14 -26.99
C MET A 457 -6.52 -15.13 -27.72
N ASP A 458 -6.19 -13.98 -28.31
CA ASP A 458 -4.88 -13.76 -28.95
C ASP A 458 -3.76 -13.59 -27.88
N PRO A 459 -2.47 -13.77 -28.25
CA PRO A 459 -1.34 -13.48 -27.37
C PRO A 459 -1.38 -12.05 -26.80
N PRO A 460 -0.89 -11.84 -25.59
CA PRO A 460 -0.78 -10.51 -25.01
C PRO A 460 0.15 -9.65 -25.87
N ARG A 461 -0.18 -8.37 -25.96
CA ARG A 461 0.62 -7.36 -26.64
C ARG A 461 1.12 -6.32 -25.66
N ALA A 462 2.24 -5.70 -25.96
CA ALA A 462 2.74 -4.58 -25.19
C ALA A 462 3.07 -3.39 -26.09
N LYS A 463 2.94 -2.20 -25.53
CA LYS A 463 3.44 -0.96 -26.10
C LYS A 463 4.31 -0.28 -25.05
N ALA A 464 5.54 0.05 -25.43
CA ALA A 464 6.39 0.91 -24.63
C ALA A 464 5.87 2.34 -24.75
N VAL A 465 5.60 2.98 -23.60
CA VAL A 465 5.28 4.40 -23.55
C VAL A 465 6.55 5.20 -23.25
N ALA A 466 6.57 6.48 -23.69
CA ALA A 466 7.74 7.33 -23.48
C ALA A 466 7.99 7.55 -21.98
N PRO A 467 9.26 7.74 -21.55
CA PRO A 467 9.59 8.08 -20.16
C PRO A 467 8.80 9.30 -19.66
N GLY A 468 8.22 9.19 -18.47
CA GLY A 468 7.37 10.22 -17.84
C GLY A 468 5.91 10.25 -18.31
N SER A 469 5.48 9.34 -19.21
CA SER A 469 4.11 9.33 -19.74
C SER A 469 3.06 9.12 -18.64
N PHE A 470 3.27 8.18 -17.72
CA PHE A 470 2.35 7.95 -16.61
C PHE A 470 2.32 9.13 -15.64
N ALA A 471 3.47 9.74 -15.37
CA ALA A 471 3.54 10.94 -14.52
C ALA A 471 2.77 12.11 -15.17
N ALA A 472 2.94 12.35 -16.46
CA ALA A 472 2.21 13.38 -17.22
C ALA A 472 0.70 13.11 -17.22
N TRP A 473 0.30 11.86 -17.42
CA TRP A 473 -1.12 11.44 -17.38
C TRP A 473 -1.75 11.67 -15.99
N MET A 474 -1.03 11.33 -14.92
CA MET A 474 -1.46 11.58 -13.55
C MET A 474 -1.56 13.08 -13.26
N LYS A 475 -0.62 13.87 -13.75
CA LYS A 475 -0.61 15.34 -13.63
C LYS A 475 -1.83 15.97 -14.29
N ALA A 476 -2.14 15.58 -15.54
CA ALA A 476 -3.30 16.10 -16.26
C ALA A 476 -4.63 15.85 -15.54
N ARG A 477 -4.70 14.82 -14.69
CA ARG A 477 -5.85 14.49 -13.86
C ARG A 477 -5.81 15.08 -12.45
N GLY A 478 -4.81 15.91 -12.13
CA GLY A 478 -4.60 16.45 -10.79
C GLY A 478 -4.28 15.37 -9.75
N LYS A 479 -3.80 14.20 -10.18
CA LYS A 479 -3.51 13.03 -9.35
C LYS A 479 -2.01 12.70 -9.29
N LEU A 480 -1.12 13.62 -9.69
CA LEU A 480 0.31 13.42 -9.59
C LEU A 480 0.75 13.54 -8.12
N GLY A 481 1.42 12.50 -7.64
CA GLY A 481 1.91 12.47 -6.25
C GLY A 481 0.88 11.98 -5.23
N ALA A 482 1.24 12.09 -3.96
CA ALA A 482 0.45 11.66 -2.81
C ALA A 482 0.15 10.14 -2.80
N GLN A 483 -1.10 9.76 -2.56
CA GLN A 483 -1.53 8.35 -2.56
C GLN A 483 -2.04 7.87 -3.92
N ASN A 484 -1.97 8.72 -4.92
CA ASN A 484 -2.44 8.35 -6.25
C ASN A 484 -1.42 7.44 -6.94
N LYS A 485 -1.93 6.40 -7.61
CA LYS A 485 -1.15 5.38 -8.30
C LYS A 485 -1.71 5.15 -9.67
N VAL A 486 -0.87 4.76 -10.60
CA VAL A 486 -1.32 4.24 -11.89
C VAL A 486 -2.10 2.94 -11.64
N PRO A 487 -3.34 2.80 -12.15
CA PRO A 487 -4.10 1.56 -11.99
C PRO A 487 -3.39 0.44 -12.75
N ARG A 488 -3.04 -0.64 -12.06
CA ARG A 488 -2.36 -1.80 -12.67
C ARG A 488 -3.22 -2.52 -13.68
N VAL A 489 -4.50 -2.69 -13.36
CA VAL A 489 -5.49 -3.34 -14.22
C VAL A 489 -6.66 -2.39 -14.44
N VAL A 490 -7.03 -2.20 -15.69
CA VAL A 490 -8.24 -1.49 -16.10
C VAL A 490 -9.12 -2.49 -16.85
N ALA A 491 -9.98 -3.18 -16.11
CA ALA A 491 -10.83 -4.25 -16.64
C ALA A 491 -11.94 -3.73 -17.59
N ASP A 492 -12.37 -2.47 -17.42
CA ASP A 492 -13.32 -1.83 -18.32
C ASP A 492 -12.64 -1.43 -19.65
N GLY A 493 -13.05 -2.07 -20.73
CA GLY A 493 -12.44 -1.84 -22.05
C GLY A 493 -12.64 -0.43 -22.61
N ALA A 494 -13.74 0.26 -22.25
CA ALA A 494 -13.98 1.64 -22.69
C ALA A 494 -13.05 2.61 -21.93
N ALA A 495 -12.93 2.44 -20.62
CA ALA A 495 -12.01 3.22 -19.79
C ALA A 495 -10.55 2.95 -20.19
N PHE A 496 -10.20 1.70 -20.52
CA PHE A 496 -8.87 1.36 -20.99
C PHE A 496 -8.55 1.99 -22.35
N LYS A 497 -9.51 2.00 -23.28
CA LYS A 497 -9.37 2.65 -24.58
C LYS A 497 -9.13 4.17 -24.44
N ASP A 498 -9.86 4.84 -23.53
CA ASP A 498 -9.65 6.27 -23.23
C ASP A 498 -8.24 6.53 -22.69
N LEU A 499 -7.79 5.66 -21.78
CA LEU A 499 -6.43 5.72 -21.22
C LEU A 499 -5.38 5.54 -22.32
N CYS A 500 -5.53 4.57 -23.22
CA CYS A 500 -4.64 4.38 -24.36
C CYS A 500 -4.56 5.62 -25.25
N GLY A 501 -5.70 6.26 -25.55
CA GLY A 501 -5.75 7.48 -26.32
C GLY A 501 -5.03 8.66 -25.66
N THR A 502 -5.14 8.75 -24.33
CA THR A 502 -4.52 9.84 -23.57
C THR A 502 -3.02 9.66 -23.39
N LEU A 503 -2.53 8.44 -23.24
CA LEU A 503 -1.09 8.16 -23.14
C LEU A 503 -0.35 8.30 -24.48
N SER A 504 -1.05 8.80 -25.52
CA SER A 504 -0.53 9.07 -26.88
C SER A 504 0.37 7.94 -27.34
N VAL A 505 -0.23 6.81 -27.50
CA VAL A 505 0.44 5.72 -28.16
C VAL A 505 0.38 6.02 -29.64
N SER A 506 1.22 6.97 -30.07
CA SER A 506 1.53 7.22 -31.46
C SER A 506 2.27 6.05 -32.07
#